data_da77cf03426ecfc9768914ab681768b4
#
_entry.id   da77cf03426ecfc9768914ab681768b4
#
_cell.length_a   1.000
_cell.length_b   1.000
_cell.length_c   1.000
_cell.angle_alpha   90.00
_cell.angle_beta   90.00
_cell.angle_gamma   90.00
#
_symmetry.space_group_name_H-M   'P 1'
#
loop_
_entity.id
_entity.type
_entity.pdbx_description
1 polymer ?
#
loop_
_entity_poly.entity_id
_entity_poly.type
_entity_poly.pdbx_seq_one_letter_code
_entity_poly.pdbx_strand_id
1 'polypeptide(L)'
;MAIGQYTSDLEPGDILGPVEYTLSPFVVREYCHANELHQPFFQGRQDEIVMPPTLIHLDKLRLYKHACPKGTGPSARIHYEYDCTVHEAVKVGARLSVSGTVRERFTKRGREHIVVEMELRSADDGRLLIAYRDTVLVAFKPAGGAA
;
A
#
# COMPACT_ATOMS: atom_id res chain seq x y z
N MET A 1 -15.09 -1.26 -6.97
CA MET A 1 -15.29 -2.17 -8.13
C MET A 1 -13.97 -2.83 -8.49
N ALA A 2 -13.99 -4.13 -8.76
CA ALA A 2 -12.80 -4.84 -9.19
C ALA A 2 -12.37 -4.39 -10.60
N ILE A 3 -11.07 -4.19 -10.79
CA ILE A 3 -10.48 -3.82 -12.10
C ILE A 3 -9.99 -5.07 -12.82
N GLY A 4 -9.35 -5.97 -12.10
CA GLY A 4 -8.85 -7.24 -12.60
C GLY A 4 -9.12 -8.37 -11.62
N GLN A 5 -8.74 -9.58 -11.99
CA GLN A 5 -8.81 -10.73 -11.07
C GLN A 5 -7.58 -10.77 -10.17
N TYR A 6 -6.43 -10.46 -10.75
CA TYR A 6 -5.12 -10.54 -10.10
C TYR A 6 -4.35 -9.23 -10.24
N THR A 7 -3.42 -8.98 -9.34
CA THR A 7 -2.54 -7.81 -9.42
C THR A 7 -1.75 -7.76 -10.74
N SER A 8 -1.44 -8.93 -11.30
CA SER A 8 -0.77 -9.03 -12.60
C SER A 8 -1.61 -8.58 -13.80
N ASP A 9 -2.92 -8.37 -13.62
CA ASP A 9 -3.82 -7.88 -14.67
C ASP A 9 -3.84 -6.35 -14.77
N LEU A 10 -3.24 -5.64 -13.82
CA LEU A 10 -3.26 -4.19 -13.76
C LEU A 10 -2.43 -3.58 -14.90
N GLU A 11 -3.02 -2.55 -15.54
CA GLU A 11 -2.42 -1.85 -16.67
C GLU A 11 -2.28 -0.35 -16.39
N PRO A 12 -1.33 0.33 -17.07
CA PRO A 12 -1.20 1.78 -16.93
C PRO A 12 -2.51 2.52 -17.17
N GLY A 13 -2.82 3.46 -16.28
CA GLY A 13 -4.06 4.21 -16.29
C GLY A 13 -5.15 3.64 -15.39
N ASP A 14 -5.00 2.41 -14.89
CA ASP A 14 -5.95 1.85 -13.93
C ASP A 14 -5.91 2.64 -12.61
N ILE A 15 -7.10 2.93 -12.08
CA ILE A 15 -7.29 3.66 -10.83
C ILE A 15 -7.76 2.68 -9.77
N LEU A 16 -7.00 2.60 -8.67
CA LEU A 16 -7.28 1.76 -7.53
C LEU A 16 -7.93 2.57 -6.41
N GLY A 17 -9.00 2.04 -5.86
CA GLY A 17 -9.74 2.72 -4.80
C GLY A 17 -10.65 3.83 -5.31
N PRO A 18 -10.99 4.83 -4.47
CA PRO A 18 -10.51 4.99 -3.10
C PRO A 18 -11.05 3.94 -2.13
N VAL A 19 -10.30 3.66 -1.08
CA VAL A 19 -10.73 2.85 0.06
C VAL A 19 -10.65 3.72 1.30
N GLU A 20 -11.77 3.87 2.00
CA GLU A 20 -11.84 4.63 3.24
C GLU A 20 -11.82 3.71 4.45
N TYR A 21 -11.15 4.14 5.49
CA TYR A 21 -11.10 3.44 6.77
C TYR A 21 -10.71 4.39 7.90
N THR A 22 -10.93 3.95 9.13
CA THR A 22 -10.45 4.66 10.33
C THR A 22 -9.20 3.96 10.84
N LEU A 23 -8.14 4.71 11.13
CA LEU A 23 -6.90 4.15 11.65
C LEU A 23 -7.12 3.62 13.07
N SER A 24 -7.11 2.30 13.20
CA SER A 24 -7.37 1.61 14.45
C SER A 24 -6.19 1.73 15.43
N PRO A 25 -6.44 2.10 16.70
CA PRO A 25 -5.41 2.05 17.75
C PRO A 25 -4.81 0.65 17.92
N PHE A 26 -5.64 -0.38 17.79
CA PHE A 26 -5.21 -1.77 17.87
C PHE A 26 -4.20 -2.13 16.78
N VAL A 27 -4.47 -1.76 15.54
CA VAL A 27 -3.58 -2.04 14.41
C VAL A 27 -2.23 -1.35 14.59
N VAL A 28 -2.21 -0.08 14.99
CA VAL A 28 -0.97 0.67 15.24
C VAL A 28 -0.17 0.03 16.36
N ARG A 29 -0.83 -0.32 17.48
CA ARG A 29 -0.18 -0.95 18.62
C ARG A 29 0.44 -2.30 18.24
N GLU A 30 -0.30 -3.15 17.57
CA GLU A 30 0.19 -4.47 17.15
C GLU A 30 1.35 -4.36 16.13
N TYR A 31 1.25 -3.41 15.20
CA TYR A 31 2.34 -3.14 14.27
C TYR A 31 3.60 -2.67 14.98
N CYS A 32 3.47 -1.71 15.92
CA CYS A 32 4.61 -1.22 16.71
C CYS A 32 5.21 -2.31 17.57
N HIS A 33 4.39 -3.15 18.18
CA HIS A 33 4.85 -4.27 18.98
C HIS A 33 5.64 -5.28 18.14
N ALA A 34 5.09 -5.66 16.99
CA ALA A 34 5.73 -6.63 16.09
C ALA A 34 7.06 -6.13 15.50
N ASN A 35 7.22 -4.81 15.36
CA ASN A 35 8.41 -4.18 14.78
C ASN A 35 9.30 -3.52 15.84
N GLU A 36 9.04 -3.75 17.11
CA GLU A 36 9.82 -3.19 18.24
C GLU A 36 9.94 -1.66 18.19
N LEU A 37 8.88 -0.98 17.77
CA LEU A 37 8.82 0.49 17.73
C LEU A 37 8.35 1.01 19.09
N HIS A 38 9.30 1.30 19.97
CA HIS A 38 9.02 1.66 21.37
C HIS A 38 9.10 3.18 21.65
N GLN A 39 9.22 4.00 20.62
CA GLN A 39 9.26 5.45 20.76
C GLN A 39 7.94 5.98 21.33
N PRO A 40 7.98 6.97 22.25
CA PRO A 40 6.77 7.48 22.91
C PRO A 40 5.68 7.99 21.97
N PHE A 41 6.05 8.58 20.83
CA PHE A 41 5.07 9.06 19.85
C PHE A 41 4.33 7.92 19.11
N PHE A 42 4.80 6.68 19.19
CA PHE A 42 4.10 5.50 18.69
C PHE A 42 3.27 4.78 19.78
N GLN A 43 3.64 4.95 21.05
CA GLN A 43 3.08 4.19 22.17
C GLN A 43 2.58 5.04 23.33
N GLY A 44 2.55 6.36 23.20
CA GLY A 44 2.13 7.29 24.22
C GLY A 44 0.61 7.31 24.45
N ARG A 45 0.11 8.47 24.86
CA ARG A 45 -1.33 8.67 25.03
C ARG A 45 -2.05 8.49 23.70
N GLN A 46 -3.22 7.85 23.74
CA GLN A 46 -3.94 7.43 22.55
C GLN A 46 -4.27 8.58 21.57
N ASP A 47 -4.50 9.77 22.09
CA ASP A 47 -4.79 10.98 21.31
C ASP A 47 -3.54 11.61 20.66
N GLU A 48 -2.35 11.16 21.06
CA GLU A 48 -1.06 11.67 20.57
C GLU A 48 -0.29 10.66 19.71
N ILE A 49 -0.77 9.42 19.62
CA ILE A 49 -0.10 8.36 18.87
C ILE A 49 -0.16 8.64 17.37
N VAL A 50 1.00 8.63 16.74
CA VAL A 50 1.13 8.75 15.30
C VAL A 50 1.35 7.38 14.65
N MET A 51 0.87 7.26 13.43
CA MET A 51 1.08 6.08 12.61
C MET A 51 2.54 5.98 12.18
N PRO A 52 3.22 4.85 12.40
CA PRO A 52 4.52 4.62 11.75
C PRO A 52 4.36 4.72 10.23
N PRO A 53 5.17 5.54 9.53
CA PRO A 53 4.99 5.75 8.08
C PRO A 53 5.02 4.47 7.24
N THR A 54 5.78 3.47 7.66
CA THR A 54 5.87 2.17 6.97
C THR A 54 4.58 1.36 7.04
N LEU A 55 3.64 1.72 7.91
CA LEU A 55 2.32 1.09 7.97
C LEU A 55 1.53 1.26 6.66
N ILE A 56 1.91 2.23 5.82
CA ILE A 56 1.32 2.42 4.48
C ILE A 56 1.46 1.18 3.59
N HIS A 57 2.37 0.27 3.90
CA HIS A 57 2.45 -1.01 3.20
C HIS A 57 1.17 -1.84 3.33
N LEU A 58 0.42 -1.68 4.42
CA LEU A 58 -0.90 -2.30 4.57
C LEU A 58 -1.93 -1.63 3.66
N ASP A 59 -1.81 -0.33 3.44
CA ASP A 59 -2.71 0.42 2.56
C ASP A 59 -2.56 -0.02 1.10
N LYS A 60 -1.34 -0.25 0.65
CA LYS A 60 -1.14 -0.81 -0.69
C LYS A 60 -1.78 -2.19 -0.85
N LEU A 61 -1.70 -3.03 0.19
CA LEU A 61 -2.35 -4.34 0.16
C LEU A 61 -3.88 -4.20 0.13
N ARG A 62 -4.44 -3.22 0.84
CA ARG A 62 -5.88 -2.90 0.77
C ARG A 62 -6.30 -2.54 -0.65
N LEU A 63 -5.53 -1.67 -1.30
CA LEU A 63 -5.81 -1.26 -2.69
C LEU A 63 -5.73 -2.42 -3.66
N TYR A 64 -4.68 -3.24 -3.58
CA TYR A 64 -4.54 -4.40 -4.45
C TYR A 64 -5.67 -5.42 -4.25
N LYS A 65 -6.04 -5.68 -3.00
CA LYS A 65 -7.14 -6.60 -2.69
C LYS A 65 -8.49 -6.06 -3.17
N HIS A 66 -8.71 -4.75 -3.05
CA HIS A 66 -9.92 -4.09 -3.52
C HIS A 66 -10.04 -4.14 -5.04
N ALA A 67 -8.95 -3.85 -5.74
CA ALA A 67 -8.90 -3.82 -7.20
C ALA A 67 -8.83 -5.23 -7.82
N CYS A 68 -8.22 -6.18 -7.13
CA CYS A 68 -7.91 -7.53 -7.63
C CYS A 68 -8.25 -8.59 -6.58
N PRO A 69 -9.53 -8.97 -6.45
CA PRO A 69 -10.01 -9.81 -5.34
C PRO A 69 -9.38 -11.19 -5.25
N LYS A 70 -8.87 -11.75 -6.35
CA LYS A 70 -8.21 -13.05 -6.36
C LYS A 70 -6.74 -13.01 -5.93
N GLY A 71 -6.21 -11.81 -5.67
CA GLY A 71 -4.88 -11.63 -5.08
C GLY A 71 -3.76 -11.48 -6.09
N THR A 72 -2.63 -12.13 -5.83
CA THR A 72 -1.39 -11.87 -6.57
C THR A 72 -1.34 -12.46 -7.98
N GLY A 73 -2.13 -13.49 -8.25
CA GLY A 73 -2.18 -14.17 -9.54
C GLY A 73 -1.47 -15.52 -9.53
N PRO A 74 -1.29 -16.13 -10.72
CA PRO A 74 -0.65 -17.44 -10.84
C PRO A 74 0.85 -17.39 -10.52
N SER A 75 1.44 -16.19 -10.51
CA SER A 75 2.83 -15.95 -10.16
C SER A 75 2.93 -15.16 -8.87
N ALA A 76 4.05 -15.26 -8.18
CA ALA A 76 4.28 -14.47 -6.97
C ALA A 76 4.35 -12.99 -7.27
N ARG A 77 3.86 -12.16 -6.34
CA ARG A 77 4.10 -10.73 -6.33
C ARG A 77 5.26 -10.45 -5.38
N ILE A 78 6.26 -9.73 -5.87
CA ILE A 78 7.43 -9.37 -5.08
C ILE A 78 7.52 -7.86 -4.98
N HIS A 79 7.57 -7.35 -3.77
CA HIS A 79 7.86 -5.96 -3.49
C HIS A 79 9.31 -5.66 -3.91
N TYR A 80 9.49 -4.75 -4.86
CA TYR A 80 10.78 -4.47 -5.45
C TYR A 80 11.43 -3.22 -4.86
N GLU A 81 10.74 -2.09 -4.93
CA GLU A 81 11.19 -0.84 -4.31
C GLU A 81 10.01 0.06 -4.00
N TYR A 82 10.24 1.05 -3.15
CA TYR A 82 9.24 2.06 -2.87
C TYR A 82 9.89 3.41 -2.55
N ASP A 83 9.13 4.47 -2.81
CA ASP A 83 9.39 5.82 -2.37
C ASP A 83 8.22 6.29 -1.51
N CYS A 84 8.50 6.92 -0.38
CA CYS A 84 7.48 7.40 0.53
C CYS A 84 7.82 8.82 0.98
N THR A 85 6.90 9.76 0.77
CA THR A 85 7.01 11.12 1.28
C THR A 85 5.90 11.37 2.29
N VAL A 86 6.28 11.64 3.53
CA VAL A 86 5.34 11.99 4.60
C VAL A 86 5.19 13.52 4.63
N HIS A 87 4.01 14.00 4.27
CA HIS A 87 3.68 15.44 4.30
C HIS A 87 3.16 15.86 5.66
N GLU A 88 2.40 14.99 6.30
CA GLU A 88 1.81 15.20 7.63
C GLU A 88 1.78 13.91 8.42
N ALA A 89 1.99 14.00 9.74
CA ALA A 89 1.83 12.86 10.62
C ALA A 89 0.36 12.41 10.65
N VAL A 90 0.15 11.11 10.59
CA VAL A 90 -1.18 10.51 10.65
C VAL A 90 -1.46 10.04 12.07
N LYS A 91 -2.52 10.53 12.68
CA LYS A 91 -2.87 10.18 14.07
C LYS A 91 -3.84 9.01 14.12
N VAL A 92 -3.72 8.22 15.19
CA VAL A 92 -4.69 7.18 15.53
C VAL A 92 -6.09 7.78 15.60
N GLY A 93 -7.07 7.07 15.07
CA GLY A 93 -8.46 7.52 15.02
C GLY A 93 -8.82 8.37 13.81
N ALA A 94 -7.84 8.77 13.00
CA ALA A 94 -8.10 9.54 11.79
C ALA A 94 -8.91 8.73 10.78
N ARG A 95 -9.86 9.40 10.11
CA ARG A 95 -10.55 8.85 8.94
C ARG A 95 -9.69 9.09 7.72
N LEU A 96 -9.37 8.02 7.02
CA LEU A 96 -8.39 8.01 5.94
C LEU A 96 -9.02 7.52 4.64
N SER A 97 -8.50 8.03 3.54
CA SER A 97 -8.83 7.57 2.20
C SER A 97 -7.54 7.28 1.46
N VAL A 98 -7.39 6.06 0.98
CA VAL A 98 -6.25 5.66 0.16
C VAL A 98 -6.70 5.38 -1.27
N SER A 99 -5.95 5.91 -2.23
CA SER A 99 -6.16 5.68 -3.65
C SER A 99 -4.84 5.48 -4.37
N GLY A 100 -4.88 4.92 -5.56
CA GLY A 100 -3.70 4.70 -6.36
C GLY A 100 -3.99 4.75 -7.85
N THR A 101 -2.94 4.97 -8.64
CA THR A 101 -2.99 4.93 -10.10
C THR A 101 -1.80 4.14 -10.60
N VAL A 102 -2.04 3.18 -11.47
CA VAL A 102 -0.96 2.47 -12.16
C VAL A 102 -0.34 3.42 -13.18
N ARG A 103 0.92 3.75 -12.99
CA ARG A 103 1.63 4.71 -13.85
C ARG A 103 2.38 4.04 -14.98
N GLU A 104 2.94 2.87 -14.72
CA GLU A 104 3.85 2.22 -15.62
C GLU A 104 3.73 0.71 -15.53
N ARG A 105 3.97 0.05 -16.66
CA ARG A 105 4.22 -1.38 -16.72
C ARG A 105 5.44 -1.60 -17.61
N PHE A 106 6.42 -2.34 -17.13
CA PHE A 106 7.66 -2.56 -17.88
C PHE A 106 8.24 -3.95 -17.62
N THR A 107 9.06 -4.40 -18.55
CA THR A 107 9.82 -5.65 -18.42
C THR A 107 11.26 -5.34 -18.14
N LYS A 108 11.82 -5.95 -17.10
CA LYS A 108 13.22 -5.84 -16.72
C LYS A 108 13.76 -7.23 -16.41
N ARG A 109 14.82 -7.61 -17.08
CA ARG A 109 15.43 -8.95 -16.95
C ARG A 109 14.41 -10.08 -17.15
N GLY A 110 13.54 -9.93 -18.15
CA GLY A 110 12.49 -10.92 -18.46
C GLY A 110 11.35 -11.02 -17.46
N ARG A 111 11.24 -10.07 -16.54
CA ARG A 111 10.19 -10.05 -15.51
C ARG A 111 9.35 -8.79 -15.60
N GLU A 112 8.05 -8.94 -15.45
CA GLU A 112 7.12 -7.82 -15.52
C GLU A 112 6.99 -7.11 -14.18
N HIS A 113 6.98 -5.78 -14.26
CA HIS A 113 6.84 -4.87 -13.12
C HIS A 113 5.72 -3.90 -13.39
N ILE A 114 5.05 -3.46 -12.33
CA ILE A 114 4.16 -2.31 -12.36
C ILE A 114 4.62 -1.26 -11.35
N VAL A 115 4.36 0.00 -11.68
CA VAL A 115 4.56 1.13 -10.78
C VAL A 115 3.20 1.71 -10.43
N VAL A 116 2.89 1.76 -9.14
CA VAL A 116 1.65 2.34 -8.64
C VAL A 116 1.98 3.53 -7.76
N GLU A 117 1.44 4.69 -8.10
CA GLU A 117 1.49 5.87 -7.24
C GLU A 117 0.25 5.91 -6.36
N MET A 118 0.45 5.98 -5.06
CA MET A 118 -0.61 5.97 -4.07
C MET A 118 -0.58 7.24 -3.23
N GLU A 119 -1.75 7.65 -2.80
CA GLU A 119 -1.96 8.78 -1.92
C GLU A 119 -2.82 8.38 -0.73
N LEU A 120 -2.34 8.69 0.47
CA LEU A 120 -3.12 8.62 1.69
C LEU A 120 -3.57 10.02 2.05
N ARG A 121 -4.87 10.23 2.12
CA ARG A 121 -5.48 11.52 2.40
C ARG A 121 -6.39 11.45 3.63
N SER A 122 -6.59 12.61 4.26
CA SER A 122 -7.68 12.75 5.22
C SER A 122 -9.01 12.60 4.48
N ALA A 123 -9.88 11.71 4.96
CA ALA A 123 -11.21 11.53 4.39
C ALA A 123 -12.13 12.71 4.68
N ASP A 124 -11.83 13.52 5.71
CA ASP A 124 -12.67 14.63 6.12
C ASP A 124 -12.49 15.89 5.25
N ASP A 125 -11.25 16.21 4.87
CA ASP A 125 -10.94 17.43 4.12
C ASP A 125 -10.10 17.22 2.85
N GLY A 126 -9.69 15.99 2.56
CA GLY A 126 -8.93 15.66 1.37
C GLY A 126 -7.44 16.02 1.41
N ARG A 127 -6.91 16.48 2.55
CA ARG A 127 -5.48 16.83 2.66
C ARG A 127 -4.60 15.62 2.39
N LEU A 128 -3.55 15.82 1.60
CA LEU A 128 -2.53 14.81 1.34
C LEU A 128 -1.66 14.62 2.57
N LEU A 129 -1.64 13.39 3.10
CA LEU A 129 -0.86 13.03 4.28
C LEU A 129 0.43 12.32 3.90
N ILE A 130 0.32 11.30 3.04
CA ILE A 130 1.47 10.52 2.57
C ILE A 130 1.32 10.27 1.07
N ALA A 131 2.40 10.51 0.33
CA ALA A 131 2.55 10.08 -1.06
C ALA A 131 3.48 8.87 -1.10
N TYR A 132 3.09 7.84 -1.84
CA TYR A 132 3.80 6.58 -1.89
C TYR A 132 3.86 6.06 -3.33
N ARG A 133 5.05 5.66 -3.77
CA ARG A 133 5.26 5.05 -5.07
C ARG A 133 5.79 3.64 -4.85
N ASP A 134 5.06 2.65 -5.35
CA ASP A 134 5.37 1.24 -5.20
C ASP A 134 5.75 0.64 -6.55
N THR A 135 6.91 -0.01 -6.63
CA THR A 135 7.31 -0.80 -7.77
C THR A 135 7.25 -2.26 -7.38
N VAL A 136 6.43 -3.02 -8.08
CA VAL A 136 6.11 -4.41 -7.77
C VAL A 136 6.40 -5.30 -8.96
N LEU A 137 7.10 -6.39 -8.72
CA LEU A 137 7.26 -7.47 -9.67
C LEU A 137 6.00 -8.34 -9.63
N VAL A 138 5.27 -8.41 -10.73
CA VAL A 138 3.94 -9.05 -10.78
C VAL A 138 3.90 -10.38 -11.53
N ALA A 139 4.94 -10.68 -12.31
CA ALA A 139 5.05 -11.93 -13.05
C ALA A 139 6.43 -12.55 -12.78
N PHE A 140 6.58 -13.12 -11.60
CA PHE A 140 7.77 -13.85 -11.20
C PHE A 140 7.58 -15.34 -11.48
N LYS A 141 8.46 -15.89 -12.33
CA LYS A 141 8.57 -17.34 -12.52
C LYS A 141 9.82 -17.82 -11.79
N PRO A 142 9.70 -18.79 -10.87
CA PRO A 142 10.88 -19.39 -10.25
C PRO A 142 11.84 -19.94 -11.31
N ALA A 143 13.15 -19.85 -11.04
CA ALA A 143 14.15 -20.48 -11.90
C ALA A 143 13.89 -22.00 -11.96
N GLY A 144 13.79 -22.54 -13.19
CA GLY A 144 13.51 -23.95 -13.41
C GLY A 144 12.02 -24.34 -13.47
N GLY A 145 11.11 -23.39 -13.34
CA GLY A 145 9.71 -23.62 -13.61
C GLY A 145 9.45 -23.77 -15.12
N ALA A 146 8.76 -24.84 -15.53
CA ALA A 146 8.31 -24.96 -16.90
C ALA A 146 7.42 -23.76 -17.27
N ALA A 147 7.61 -23.27 -18.47
CA ALA A 147 6.82 -22.16 -19.01
C ALA A 147 5.33 -22.52 -19.10
#